data_240c97d9184e598cb4132c3bf932ada0
#
_entry.id   240c97d9184e598cb4132c3bf932ada0
#
_cell.length_a   1.000
_cell.length_b   1.000
_cell.length_c   1.000
_cell.angle_alpha   90.00
_cell.angle_beta   90.00
_cell.angle_gamma   90.00
#
_symmetry.space_group_name_H-M   'P 1'
#
loop_
_entity.id
_entity.type
_entity.pdbx_description
1 polymer ?
#
loop_
_entity_poly.entity_id
_entity_poly.type
_entity_poly.pdbx_seq_one_letter_code
_entity_poly.pdbx_strand_id
1 'polypeptide(L)'
;MKKLIISGAVLCATIAACSKNNGNDTTAPPKPSIVNTPEPYPGFPLALTNGATKQIEIYDPMVTDWNAANAKTGRWSPTTTLGFSTDEINRFGGGTDFKVRTINSITYAALADNSMAAIIAYPSGQRVWSKVISGNLHSAELLPNGNIALAASDGNWIRVYTASQGANSSTYTEFPLAAAHAVLWDPQLRCLWVTGRDVATKAHILTALAIGGTDAAPELTELTQYRATLPTAWGHEVSAYQGNKNLLWVTTNGGEYVYNKTTKTLSMAPTNNLTFVKGMGNQPSGQLVLVRPDANKNPRPQISCSANDWSTSTIDFYTAGGQWQGSRVVNGACFYKVKILDANYQ
;
A
#
# COMPACT_ATOMS: atom_id res chain seq x y z
N MET A 1 20.08 -40.68 52.91
CA MET A 1 20.78 -41.99 52.85
C MET A 1 21.27 -42.20 51.42
N LYS A 2 22.60 -42.34 51.29
CA LYS A 2 23.39 -43.18 50.35
C LYS A 2 23.16 -42.90 48.87
N LYS A 3 24.09 -42.60 48.07
CA LYS A 3 25.56 -42.72 47.78
C LYS A 3 25.65 -42.67 46.26
N LEU A 4 26.32 -41.73 45.59
CA LEU A 4 27.71 -41.70 45.16
C LEU A 4 28.17 -42.92 44.38
N ILE A 5 28.71 -42.71 43.17
CA ILE A 5 29.96 -43.27 42.57
C ILE A 5 30.11 -42.68 41.17
N ILE A 6 31.08 -42.02 40.90
CA ILE A 6 32.34 -41.69 40.29
C ILE A 6 32.95 -42.88 39.51
N SER A 7 33.40 -42.62 38.29
CA SER A 7 34.64 -43.10 37.62
C SER A 7 34.55 -42.73 36.14
N GLY A 8 35.53 -42.19 35.47
CA GLY A 8 36.97 -42.14 35.64
C GLY A 8 37.57 -42.05 34.24
N ALA A 9 38.55 -41.22 34.09
CA ALA A 9 39.30 -40.84 32.89
C ALA A 9 39.99 -41.99 32.17
N VAL A 10 40.36 -41.74 30.89
CA VAL A 10 41.76 -42.00 30.41
C VAL A 10 42.11 -41.12 29.23
N LEU A 11 43.21 -40.49 29.37
CA LEU A 11 44.01 -39.65 28.50
C LEU A 11 44.85 -40.53 27.57
N CYS A 12 45.00 -40.23 26.31
CA CYS A 12 46.14 -40.67 25.51
C CYS A 12 46.56 -39.58 24.52
N ALA A 13 47.68 -39.01 24.81
CA ALA A 13 48.43 -38.11 23.94
C ALA A 13 49.37 -38.96 23.06
N THR A 14 49.44 -38.60 21.78
CA THR A 14 50.61 -38.97 20.95
C THR A 14 51.09 -37.75 20.16
N ILE A 15 52.33 -37.43 20.43
CA ILE A 15 53.19 -36.43 19.76
C ILE A 15 53.84 -37.14 18.55
N ALA A 16 53.82 -36.46 17.39
CA ALA A 16 54.81 -36.72 16.32
C ALA A 16 54.99 -35.48 15.46
N ALA A 17 56.00 -34.97 15.52
CA ALA A 17 57.19 -34.32 14.99
C ALA A 17 57.07 -33.72 13.60
N CYS A 18 57.70 -32.55 13.51
CA CYS A 18 58.02 -31.65 12.39
C CYS A 18 58.49 -32.31 11.10
N SER A 19 58.01 -31.73 9.98
CA SER A 19 58.83 -31.57 8.78
C SER A 19 58.57 -30.18 8.20
N LYS A 20 59.65 -29.40 8.07
CA LYS A 20 59.69 -28.12 7.34
C LYS A 20 59.66 -28.41 5.83
N ASN A 21 58.80 -27.72 5.11
CA ASN A 21 59.08 -27.43 3.72
C ASN A 21 58.67 -26.00 3.40
N ASN A 22 59.64 -25.22 3.01
CA ASN A 22 59.53 -23.87 2.46
C ASN A 22 58.88 -23.94 1.05
N GLY A 23 57.80 -23.23 0.86
CA GLY A 23 57.24 -22.96 -0.43
C GLY A 23 56.30 -21.77 -0.30
N ASN A 24 56.74 -20.62 -0.73
CA ASN A 24 55.90 -19.44 -0.95
C ASN A 24 54.84 -19.78 -1.98
N ASP A 25 53.58 -19.82 -1.55
CA ASP A 25 52.44 -19.65 -2.41
C ASP A 25 51.36 -18.86 -1.67
N THR A 26 51.31 -17.57 -1.98
CA THR A 26 50.31 -16.62 -1.50
C THR A 26 49.14 -16.64 -2.46
N THR A 27 48.31 -17.68 -2.45
CA THR A 27 46.96 -17.63 -3.00
C THR A 27 45.99 -17.74 -1.86
N ALA A 28 45.39 -16.58 -1.50
CA ALA A 28 44.24 -16.56 -0.61
C ALA A 28 43.13 -17.46 -1.21
N PRO A 29 42.41 -18.24 -0.40
CA PRO A 29 41.29 -19.03 -0.90
C PRO A 29 40.28 -18.12 -1.58
N PRO A 30 39.69 -18.53 -2.71
CA PRO A 30 38.70 -17.73 -3.39
C PRO A 30 37.54 -17.48 -2.42
N LYS A 31 37.26 -16.19 -2.21
CA LYS A 31 36.08 -15.73 -1.49
C LYS A 31 34.85 -16.34 -2.20
N PRO A 32 33.97 -17.07 -1.52
CA PRO A 32 32.78 -17.60 -2.17
C PRO A 32 31.98 -16.41 -2.74
N SER A 33 31.89 -16.34 -4.04
CA SER A 33 30.95 -15.44 -4.73
C SER A 33 29.57 -15.96 -4.43
N ILE A 34 28.93 -15.42 -3.39
CA ILE A 34 27.49 -15.54 -3.26
C ILE A 34 26.93 -14.62 -4.32
N VAL A 35 26.74 -15.14 -5.51
CA VAL A 35 25.84 -14.57 -6.49
C VAL A 35 24.43 -14.88 -5.95
N ASN A 36 23.98 -14.08 -5.01
CA ASN A 36 22.55 -13.96 -4.74
C ASN A 36 21.93 -13.21 -5.93
N THR A 37 21.68 -13.93 -7.01
CA THR A 37 20.54 -13.59 -7.87
C THR A 37 19.31 -13.97 -7.05
N PRO A 38 18.50 -13.00 -6.55
CA PRO A 38 17.22 -13.37 -5.99
C PRO A 38 16.46 -14.06 -7.12
N GLU A 39 16.06 -15.31 -6.92
CA GLU A 39 15.01 -15.91 -7.75
C GLU A 39 13.89 -14.88 -7.87
N PRO A 40 13.38 -14.60 -9.08
CA PRO A 40 12.29 -13.64 -9.24
C PRO A 40 11.08 -14.19 -8.50
N TYR A 41 10.87 -13.69 -7.28
CA TYR A 41 9.64 -13.96 -6.55
C TYR A 41 8.53 -13.35 -7.41
N PRO A 42 7.50 -14.13 -7.85
CA PRO A 42 6.41 -13.54 -8.59
C PRO A 42 5.75 -12.50 -7.68
N GLY A 43 6.00 -11.23 -7.95
CA GLY A 43 5.38 -10.13 -7.23
C GLY A 43 3.88 -10.08 -7.57
N PHE A 44 3.07 -9.55 -6.66
CA PHE A 44 1.69 -9.22 -6.99
C PHE A 44 1.65 -8.20 -8.13
N PRO A 45 0.67 -8.28 -9.04
CA PRO A 45 0.41 -7.22 -10.00
C PRO A 45 0.19 -5.88 -9.29
N LEU A 46 0.39 -4.81 -10.02
CA LEU A 46 0.20 -3.45 -9.53
C LEU A 46 -1.03 -2.82 -10.16
N ALA A 47 -1.95 -2.32 -9.34
CA ALA A 47 -3.04 -1.48 -9.82
C ALA A 47 -2.61 -0.01 -9.77
N LEU A 48 -2.85 0.70 -10.86
CA LEU A 48 -2.53 2.10 -11.05
C LEU A 48 -3.76 2.90 -11.43
N THR A 49 -4.00 3.99 -10.74
CA THR A 49 -5.02 4.96 -11.11
C THR A 49 -4.45 5.89 -12.17
N ASN A 50 -5.03 5.93 -13.37
CA ASN A 50 -4.50 6.71 -14.49
C ASN A 50 -5.48 7.77 -14.98
N GLY A 51 -5.24 9.02 -14.60
CA GLY A 51 -6.08 10.15 -14.99
C GLY A 51 -6.03 10.49 -16.48
N ALA A 52 -4.95 10.16 -17.19
CA ALA A 52 -4.83 10.44 -18.62
C ALA A 52 -5.75 9.53 -19.46
N THR A 53 -5.85 8.26 -19.10
CA THR A 53 -6.71 7.29 -19.80
C THR A 53 -8.10 7.18 -19.20
N LYS A 54 -8.30 7.76 -18.00
CA LYS A 54 -9.49 7.57 -17.17
C LYS A 54 -9.78 6.09 -16.90
N GLN A 55 -8.73 5.35 -16.49
CA GLN A 55 -8.81 3.92 -16.22
C GLN A 55 -8.04 3.54 -14.95
N ILE A 56 -8.47 2.46 -14.31
CA ILE A 56 -7.61 1.66 -13.46
C ILE A 56 -6.85 0.71 -14.38
N GLU A 57 -5.54 0.69 -14.29
CA GLU A 57 -4.67 -0.14 -15.13
C GLU A 57 -3.88 -1.11 -14.27
N ILE A 58 -3.78 -2.37 -14.70
CA ILE A 58 -3.05 -3.42 -14.00
C ILE A 58 -1.77 -3.74 -14.77
N TYR A 59 -0.64 -3.67 -14.07
CA TYR A 59 0.67 -3.94 -14.65
C TYR A 59 1.38 -5.10 -13.95
N ASP A 60 2.14 -5.84 -14.76
CA ASP A 60 3.07 -6.84 -14.25
C ASP A 60 4.39 -6.16 -13.84
N PRO A 61 4.77 -6.18 -12.55
CA PRO A 61 5.99 -5.56 -12.07
C PRO A 61 7.27 -6.24 -12.62
N MET A 62 7.16 -7.48 -13.10
CA MET A 62 8.30 -8.23 -13.65
C MET A 62 8.69 -7.77 -15.04
N VAL A 63 7.78 -7.14 -15.79
CA VAL A 63 8.08 -6.56 -17.10
C VAL A 63 8.83 -5.24 -16.92
N THR A 64 9.96 -5.09 -17.58
CA THR A 64 10.79 -3.89 -17.42
C THR A 64 10.36 -2.73 -18.33
N ASP A 65 9.88 -3.02 -19.53
CA ASP A 65 9.31 -2.02 -20.45
C ASP A 65 7.79 -2.02 -20.36
N TRP A 66 7.24 -1.03 -19.67
CA TRP A 66 5.79 -0.93 -19.48
C TRP A 66 5.04 -0.33 -20.70
N ASN A 67 5.74 0.05 -21.75
CA ASN A 67 5.12 0.36 -23.04
C ASN A 67 4.98 -0.87 -23.94
N ALA A 68 5.58 -2.01 -23.56
CA ALA A 68 5.40 -3.28 -24.24
C ALA A 68 3.98 -3.83 -24.04
N ALA A 69 3.46 -4.52 -25.05
CA ALA A 69 2.08 -5.01 -25.08
C ALA A 69 1.72 -6.00 -23.92
N ASN A 70 2.73 -6.72 -23.42
CA ASN A 70 2.57 -7.70 -22.33
C ASN A 70 2.68 -7.11 -20.91
N ALA A 71 3.02 -5.82 -20.77
CA ALA A 71 3.20 -5.20 -19.47
C ALA A 71 1.88 -4.88 -18.77
N LYS A 72 0.89 -4.39 -19.53
CA LYS A 72 -0.46 -4.08 -19.06
C LYS A 72 -1.32 -5.34 -19.15
N THR A 73 -1.59 -5.97 -18.02
CA THR A 73 -2.34 -7.24 -17.93
C THR A 73 -3.85 -7.04 -17.74
N GLY A 74 -4.28 -5.84 -17.39
CA GLY A 74 -5.69 -5.52 -17.20
C GLY A 74 -5.96 -4.01 -17.22
N ARG A 75 -7.23 -3.68 -17.44
CA ARG A 75 -7.76 -2.32 -17.35
C ARG A 75 -9.22 -2.35 -16.98
N TRP A 76 -9.68 -1.31 -16.31
CA TRP A 76 -11.09 -1.14 -15.96
C TRP A 76 -11.48 0.34 -15.99
N SER A 77 -12.71 0.59 -16.45
CA SER A 77 -13.44 1.84 -16.26
C SER A 77 -14.93 1.53 -16.21
N PRO A 78 -15.78 2.36 -15.57
CA PRO A 78 -17.21 2.13 -15.52
C PRO A 78 -17.85 2.24 -16.91
N THR A 79 -18.80 1.35 -17.19
CA THR A 79 -19.63 1.37 -18.40
C THR A 79 -21.08 1.01 -18.06
N THR A 80 -22.02 1.32 -18.96
CA THR A 80 -23.42 0.92 -18.78
C THR A 80 -23.60 -0.59 -18.78
N THR A 81 -22.80 -1.33 -19.53
CA THR A 81 -22.81 -2.81 -19.57
C THR A 81 -22.32 -3.43 -18.27
N LEU A 82 -21.51 -2.70 -17.50
CA LEU A 82 -21.07 -3.09 -16.15
C LEU A 82 -22.04 -2.63 -15.04
N GLY A 83 -23.17 -2.02 -15.41
CA GLY A 83 -24.24 -1.60 -14.49
C GLY A 83 -24.11 -0.19 -13.92
N PHE A 84 -23.21 0.64 -14.45
CA PHE A 84 -23.04 2.03 -14.02
C PHE A 84 -23.98 2.98 -14.79
N SER A 85 -24.44 4.02 -14.10
CA SER A 85 -25.22 5.10 -14.71
C SER A 85 -24.33 6.03 -15.54
N THR A 86 -24.95 6.76 -16.46
CA THR A 86 -24.25 7.79 -17.27
C THR A 86 -23.59 8.86 -16.39
N ASP A 87 -24.22 9.26 -15.27
CA ASP A 87 -23.64 10.25 -14.35
C ASP A 87 -22.36 9.71 -13.68
N GLU A 88 -22.36 8.45 -13.23
CA GLU A 88 -21.18 7.81 -12.65
C GLU A 88 -20.04 7.67 -13.67
N ILE A 89 -20.36 7.26 -14.90
CA ILE A 89 -19.38 7.15 -15.99
C ILE A 89 -18.74 8.51 -16.30
N ASN A 90 -19.53 9.56 -16.39
CA ASN A 90 -19.04 10.92 -16.69
C ASN A 90 -18.18 11.51 -15.59
N ARG A 91 -18.37 11.07 -14.34
CA ARG A 91 -17.60 11.54 -13.18
C ARG A 91 -16.29 10.77 -12.96
N PHE A 92 -16.14 9.62 -13.59
CA PHE A 92 -14.94 8.82 -13.41
C PHE A 92 -13.74 9.43 -14.16
N GLY A 93 -12.74 9.84 -13.41
CA GLY A 93 -11.53 10.48 -13.90
C GLY A 93 -10.28 9.59 -13.93
N GLY A 94 -10.41 8.28 -13.63
CA GLY A 94 -9.28 7.34 -13.60
C GLY A 94 -8.95 6.78 -12.22
N GLY A 95 -9.69 7.22 -11.20
CA GLY A 95 -9.57 6.75 -9.83
C GLY A 95 -8.54 7.53 -9.01
N THR A 96 -8.80 7.61 -7.72
CA THR A 96 -7.89 8.10 -6.69
C THR A 96 -7.42 7.00 -5.76
N ASP A 97 -8.11 5.85 -5.75
CA ASP A 97 -7.71 4.64 -5.01
C ASP A 97 -8.36 3.38 -5.61
N PHE A 98 -7.70 2.23 -5.44
CA PHE A 98 -8.19 0.93 -5.89
C PHE A 98 -7.58 -0.19 -5.04
N LYS A 99 -8.40 -0.95 -4.32
CA LYS A 99 -7.96 -2.08 -3.49
C LYS A 99 -8.81 -3.31 -3.74
N VAL A 100 -8.19 -4.46 -3.87
CA VAL A 100 -8.90 -5.76 -3.97
C VAL A 100 -8.99 -6.42 -2.61
N ARG A 101 -10.13 -7.09 -2.34
CA ARG A 101 -10.37 -7.83 -1.10
C ARG A 101 -11.17 -9.08 -1.37
N THR A 102 -10.80 -10.17 -0.71
CA THR A 102 -11.56 -11.42 -0.76
C THR A 102 -12.43 -11.54 0.49
N ILE A 103 -13.75 -11.65 0.28
CA ILE A 103 -14.74 -11.89 1.33
C ILE A 103 -15.51 -13.14 0.96
N ASN A 104 -15.57 -14.13 1.85
CA ASN A 104 -16.28 -15.40 1.62
C ASN A 104 -15.90 -16.05 0.28
N SER A 105 -14.61 -16.09 -0.04
CA SER A 105 -14.05 -16.66 -1.28
C SER A 105 -14.42 -15.92 -2.57
N ILE A 106 -15.03 -14.75 -2.48
CA ILE A 106 -15.33 -13.88 -3.63
C ILE A 106 -14.42 -12.65 -3.54
N THR A 107 -13.75 -12.34 -4.64
CA THR A 107 -12.89 -11.16 -4.71
C THR A 107 -13.67 -9.97 -5.28
N TYR A 108 -13.53 -8.85 -4.61
CA TYR A 108 -14.10 -7.55 -4.97
C TYR A 108 -12.99 -6.52 -5.07
N ALA A 109 -13.26 -5.41 -5.76
CA ALA A 109 -12.44 -4.21 -5.63
C ALA A 109 -13.28 -3.06 -5.08
N ALA A 110 -12.70 -2.34 -4.11
CA ALA A 110 -13.19 -1.04 -3.66
C ALA A 110 -12.40 0.05 -4.38
N LEU A 111 -13.07 1.05 -4.89
CA LEU A 111 -12.44 2.18 -5.56
C LEU A 111 -13.05 3.51 -5.12
N ALA A 112 -12.20 4.53 -5.14
CA ALA A 112 -12.58 5.92 -5.02
C ALA A 112 -12.10 6.70 -6.24
N ASP A 113 -12.86 7.69 -6.60
CA ASP A 113 -12.47 8.75 -7.54
C ASP A 113 -13.07 10.05 -7.02
N ASN A 114 -12.45 11.17 -7.24
CA ASN A 114 -12.80 12.52 -6.80
C ASN A 114 -14.27 12.68 -6.32
N SER A 115 -15.24 12.29 -7.14
CA SER A 115 -16.67 12.43 -6.86
C SER A 115 -17.49 11.14 -7.00
N MET A 116 -16.84 9.98 -7.00
CA MET A 116 -17.47 8.68 -7.15
C MET A 116 -16.76 7.61 -6.31
N ALA A 117 -17.53 6.68 -5.74
CA ALA A 117 -16.99 5.47 -5.14
C ALA A 117 -17.77 4.25 -5.62
N ALA A 118 -17.10 3.09 -5.66
CA ALA A 118 -17.77 1.84 -6.00
C ALA A 118 -17.13 0.61 -5.35
N ILE A 119 -17.94 -0.44 -5.26
CA ILE A 119 -17.52 -1.83 -5.07
C ILE A 119 -17.86 -2.56 -6.37
N ILE A 120 -16.89 -3.27 -6.93
CA ILE A 120 -17.07 -4.08 -8.13
C ILE A 120 -16.65 -5.52 -7.87
N ALA A 121 -17.30 -6.47 -8.55
CA ALA A 121 -16.82 -7.85 -8.58
C ALA A 121 -15.50 -7.92 -9.37
N TYR A 122 -14.48 -8.57 -8.83
CA TYR A 122 -13.18 -8.66 -9.47
C TYR A 122 -12.89 -10.11 -9.91
N PRO A 123 -12.41 -10.37 -11.13
CA PRO A 123 -11.94 -9.38 -12.12
C PRO A 123 -13.01 -8.92 -13.13
N SER A 124 -14.29 -9.34 -13.03
CA SER A 124 -15.32 -9.05 -14.04
C SER A 124 -15.63 -7.55 -14.21
N GLY A 125 -15.41 -6.75 -13.16
CA GLY A 125 -15.67 -5.32 -13.16
C GLY A 125 -17.15 -4.95 -12.99
N GLN A 126 -18.04 -5.93 -12.80
CA GLN A 126 -19.47 -5.71 -12.58
C GLN A 126 -19.75 -4.91 -11.31
N ARG A 127 -20.64 -3.94 -11.41
CA ARG A 127 -21.08 -3.10 -10.28
C ARG A 127 -21.75 -3.95 -9.22
N VAL A 128 -21.28 -3.82 -7.99
CA VAL A 128 -21.92 -4.38 -6.78
C VAL A 128 -22.61 -3.25 -6.00
N TRP A 129 -21.91 -2.16 -5.80
CA TRP A 129 -22.41 -0.92 -5.21
C TRP A 129 -21.66 0.25 -5.82
N SER A 130 -22.33 1.38 -6.01
CA SER A 130 -21.67 2.62 -6.40
C SER A 130 -22.50 3.83 -6.01
N LYS A 131 -21.83 4.97 -5.87
CA LYS A 131 -22.47 6.22 -5.54
C LYS A 131 -21.64 7.41 -6.01
N VAL A 132 -22.35 8.42 -6.53
CA VAL A 132 -21.80 9.76 -6.70
C VAL A 132 -21.79 10.45 -5.32
N ILE A 133 -20.64 10.92 -4.90
CA ILE A 133 -20.38 11.50 -3.58
C ILE A 133 -19.43 12.68 -3.77
N SER A 134 -19.84 13.87 -3.33
CA SER A 134 -18.97 15.05 -3.30
C SER A 134 -17.98 15.00 -2.12
N GLY A 135 -16.86 15.70 -2.25
CA GLY A 135 -15.93 15.86 -1.15
C GLY A 135 -14.48 15.51 -1.48
N ASN A 136 -14.15 15.30 -2.77
CA ASN A 136 -12.81 14.93 -3.21
C ASN A 136 -12.33 13.64 -2.52
N LEU A 137 -12.87 12.51 -2.98
CA LEU A 137 -12.56 11.20 -2.40
C LEU A 137 -11.13 10.81 -2.75
N HIS A 138 -10.36 10.37 -1.76
CA HIS A 138 -8.96 9.98 -1.92
C HIS A 138 -8.68 8.50 -1.63
N SER A 139 -9.54 7.83 -0.88
CA SER A 139 -9.32 6.42 -0.54
C SER A 139 -10.62 5.69 -0.30
N ALA A 140 -10.63 4.40 -0.63
CA ALA A 140 -11.72 3.46 -0.39
C ALA A 140 -11.17 2.17 0.22
N GLU A 141 -11.94 1.56 1.14
CA GLU A 141 -11.63 0.26 1.72
C GLU A 141 -12.89 -0.56 1.88
N LEU A 142 -12.91 -1.78 1.32
CA LEU A 142 -14.00 -2.73 1.51
C LEU A 142 -13.86 -3.42 2.87
N LEU A 143 -14.89 -3.35 3.68
CA LEU A 143 -14.93 -3.97 5.01
C LEU A 143 -15.37 -5.44 4.93
N PRO A 144 -14.97 -6.30 5.89
CA PRO A 144 -15.31 -7.73 5.88
C PRO A 144 -16.80 -8.04 5.83
N ASN A 145 -17.66 -7.12 6.28
CA ASN A 145 -19.11 -7.25 6.25
C ASN A 145 -19.76 -6.74 4.94
N GLY A 146 -18.94 -6.32 3.95
CA GLY A 146 -19.43 -5.80 2.67
C GLY A 146 -19.75 -4.31 2.66
N ASN A 147 -19.60 -3.59 3.76
CA ASN A 147 -19.66 -2.13 3.79
C ASN A 147 -18.39 -1.51 3.19
N ILE A 148 -18.42 -0.23 2.86
CA ILE A 148 -17.27 0.48 2.30
C ILE A 148 -16.93 1.71 3.13
N ALA A 149 -15.65 1.83 3.50
CA ALA A 149 -15.11 3.02 4.14
C ALA A 149 -14.49 3.94 3.09
N LEU A 150 -14.70 5.25 3.22
CA LEU A 150 -14.22 6.28 2.31
C LEU A 150 -13.57 7.43 3.08
N ALA A 151 -12.51 8.00 2.50
CA ALA A 151 -11.88 9.24 2.96
C ALA A 151 -12.12 10.36 1.94
N ALA A 152 -12.56 11.54 2.42
CA ALA A 152 -12.80 12.71 1.58
C ALA A 152 -12.08 13.95 2.12
N SER A 153 -11.14 14.48 1.34
CA SER A 153 -10.29 15.59 1.80
C SER A 153 -11.04 16.92 1.91
N ASP A 154 -11.80 17.29 0.90
CA ASP A 154 -12.57 18.53 0.88
C ASP A 154 -13.89 18.36 1.66
N GLY A 155 -14.39 17.12 1.74
CA GLY A 155 -15.51 16.75 2.58
C GLY A 155 -15.18 16.81 4.07
N ASN A 156 -13.90 16.69 4.45
CA ASN A 156 -13.42 16.69 5.83
C ASN A 156 -14.00 15.58 6.69
N TRP A 157 -14.12 14.39 6.13
CA TRP A 157 -14.72 13.25 6.81
C TRP A 157 -14.11 11.89 6.41
N ILE A 158 -14.29 10.90 7.31
CA ILE A 158 -14.28 9.48 7.04
C ILE A 158 -15.72 8.99 7.12
N ARG A 159 -16.22 8.26 6.12
CA ARG A 159 -17.56 7.65 6.13
C ARG A 159 -17.49 6.16 5.93
N VAL A 160 -18.39 5.44 6.60
CA VAL A 160 -18.68 4.03 6.31
C VAL A 160 -20.09 3.96 5.76
N TYR A 161 -20.22 3.63 4.47
CA TYR A 161 -21.49 3.42 3.80
C TYR A 161 -21.94 1.98 3.95
N THR A 162 -23.26 1.81 4.14
CA THR A 162 -23.91 0.49 4.34
C THR A 162 -24.11 -0.25 3.01
N ALA A 163 -23.03 -0.39 2.23
CA ALA A 163 -23.06 -1.02 0.89
C ALA A 163 -23.54 -2.47 0.91
N SER A 164 -23.34 -3.18 2.04
CA SER A 164 -23.87 -4.52 2.28
C SER A 164 -25.42 -4.61 2.29
N GLN A 165 -26.09 -3.47 2.49
CA GLN A 165 -27.56 -3.40 2.52
C GLN A 165 -28.18 -3.26 1.12
N GLY A 166 -27.38 -3.20 0.08
CA GLY A 166 -27.83 -3.21 -1.31
C GLY A 166 -27.08 -2.23 -2.22
N ALA A 167 -27.17 -2.51 -3.51
CA ALA A 167 -26.39 -1.83 -4.55
C ALA A 167 -26.57 -0.29 -4.63
N ASN A 168 -27.65 0.23 -4.05
CA ASN A 168 -27.99 1.65 -4.03
C ASN A 168 -28.06 2.23 -2.62
N SER A 169 -27.63 1.48 -1.59
CA SER A 169 -27.65 1.96 -0.21
C SER A 169 -26.92 3.29 -0.09
N SER A 170 -27.55 4.25 0.60
CA SER A 170 -27.01 5.60 0.76
C SER A 170 -26.82 5.99 2.24
N THR A 171 -27.18 5.11 3.15
CA THR A 171 -26.97 5.30 4.59
C THR A 171 -25.49 5.20 4.93
N TYR A 172 -25.02 6.03 5.83
CA TYR A 172 -23.63 6.03 6.30
C TYR A 172 -23.54 6.52 7.74
N THR A 173 -22.43 6.20 8.37
CA THR A 173 -21.92 6.90 9.56
C THR A 173 -20.71 7.74 9.18
N GLU A 174 -20.44 8.81 9.95
CA GLU A 174 -19.38 9.76 9.67
C GLU A 174 -18.50 10.02 10.90
N PHE A 175 -17.20 10.12 10.67
CA PHE A 175 -16.23 10.63 11.62
C PHE A 175 -15.58 11.90 11.03
N PRO A 176 -15.65 13.07 11.71
CA PRO A 176 -15.08 14.32 11.21
C PRO A 176 -13.54 14.27 11.27
N LEU A 177 -12.91 14.39 10.12
CA LEU A 177 -11.46 14.41 9.99
C LEU A 177 -11.09 15.31 8.81
N ALA A 178 -10.57 16.51 9.09
CA ALA A 178 -10.23 17.46 8.04
C ALA A 178 -9.12 16.88 7.13
N ALA A 179 -9.18 17.21 5.84
CA ALA A 179 -8.21 16.74 4.85
C ALA A 179 -7.98 15.20 4.91
N ALA A 180 -9.04 14.41 5.10
CA ALA A 180 -8.96 12.96 5.17
C ALA A 180 -8.50 12.37 3.83
N HIS A 181 -7.42 11.55 3.82
CA HIS A 181 -6.81 11.07 2.58
C HIS A 181 -6.69 9.55 2.47
N ALA A 182 -6.65 8.81 3.59
CA ALA A 182 -6.45 7.36 3.54
C ALA A 182 -7.37 6.63 4.49
N VAL A 183 -7.80 5.43 4.06
CA VAL A 183 -8.46 4.42 4.89
C VAL A 183 -7.82 3.06 4.60
N LEU A 184 -7.58 2.27 5.66
CA LEU A 184 -7.08 0.90 5.56
C LEU A 184 -7.69 0.05 6.69
N TRP A 185 -8.33 -1.06 6.34
CA TRP A 185 -8.83 -2.01 7.33
C TRP A 185 -7.70 -2.86 7.91
N ASP A 186 -7.66 -2.96 9.22
CA ASP A 186 -6.77 -3.83 9.97
C ASP A 186 -7.56 -5.01 10.55
N PRO A 187 -7.39 -6.23 10.02
CA PRO A 187 -8.14 -7.39 10.49
C PRO A 187 -7.69 -7.87 11.87
N GLN A 188 -6.44 -7.59 12.28
CA GLN A 188 -5.90 -7.99 13.57
C GLN A 188 -6.47 -7.12 14.70
N LEU A 189 -6.49 -5.81 14.50
CA LEU A 189 -7.02 -4.84 15.46
C LEU A 189 -8.52 -4.55 15.27
N ARG A 190 -9.09 -5.03 14.14
CA ARG A 190 -10.49 -4.81 13.77
C ARG A 190 -10.86 -3.32 13.75
N CYS A 191 -10.02 -2.52 13.12
CA CYS A 191 -10.17 -1.08 13.04
C CYS A 191 -9.82 -0.54 11.65
N LEU A 192 -10.22 0.70 11.38
CA LEU A 192 -9.80 1.47 10.22
C LEU A 192 -8.64 2.38 10.62
N TRP A 193 -7.48 2.24 9.98
CA TRP A 193 -6.43 3.24 10.00
C TRP A 193 -6.79 4.36 9.04
N VAL A 194 -6.65 5.60 9.52
CA VAL A 194 -7.00 6.80 8.76
C VAL A 194 -5.96 7.89 8.94
N THR A 195 -5.73 8.70 7.89
CA THR A 195 -4.92 9.92 7.98
C THR A 195 -5.76 11.13 7.64
N GLY A 196 -5.44 12.25 8.30
CA GLY A 196 -6.06 13.53 8.06
C GLY A 196 -5.52 14.60 9.02
N ARG A 197 -6.31 15.64 9.24
CA ARG A 197 -5.99 16.71 10.16
C ARG A 197 -7.05 16.77 11.25
N ASP A 198 -6.66 16.67 12.49
CA ASP A 198 -7.55 16.80 13.64
C ASP A 198 -8.29 18.13 13.62
N VAL A 199 -9.59 18.08 13.82
CA VAL A 199 -10.45 19.29 13.71
C VAL A 199 -10.17 20.31 14.82
N ALA A 200 -9.87 19.84 16.02
CA ALA A 200 -9.64 20.70 17.19
C ALA A 200 -8.21 21.24 17.23
N THR A 201 -7.20 20.33 17.17
CA THR A 201 -5.79 20.71 17.35
C THR A 201 -5.11 21.19 16.07
N LYS A 202 -5.73 20.94 14.91
CA LYS A 202 -5.16 21.18 13.56
C LYS A 202 -3.90 20.36 13.25
N ALA A 203 -3.50 19.46 14.13
CA ALA A 203 -2.38 18.55 13.89
C ALA A 203 -2.71 17.54 12.79
N HIS A 204 -1.76 17.26 11.91
CA HIS A 204 -1.87 16.14 10.98
C HIS A 204 -1.60 14.83 11.71
N ILE A 205 -2.50 13.87 11.57
CA ILE A 205 -2.51 12.65 12.38
C ILE A 205 -2.68 11.39 11.54
N LEU A 206 -2.12 10.31 12.06
CA LEU A 206 -2.55 8.94 11.85
C LEU A 206 -3.38 8.54 13.08
N THR A 207 -4.53 7.94 12.88
CA THR A 207 -5.32 7.36 13.98
C THR A 207 -6.06 6.12 13.52
N ALA A 208 -6.67 5.41 14.46
CA ALA A 208 -7.50 4.24 14.18
C ALA A 208 -8.94 4.46 14.66
N LEU A 209 -9.91 3.98 13.89
CA LEU A 209 -11.33 4.04 14.21
C LEU A 209 -11.87 2.61 14.42
N ALA A 210 -12.45 2.34 15.56
CA ALA A 210 -13.29 1.15 15.75
C ALA A 210 -14.59 1.31 14.98
N ILE A 211 -15.07 0.20 14.41
CA ILE A 211 -16.40 0.13 13.81
C ILE A 211 -17.27 -0.70 14.72
N GLY A 212 -18.24 -0.05 15.36
CA GLY A 212 -19.28 -0.64 16.20
C GLY A 212 -20.63 -0.66 15.50
N GLY A 213 -21.70 -0.80 16.29
CA GLY A 213 -23.08 -0.84 15.81
C GLY A 213 -23.40 -2.13 15.05
N THR A 214 -24.20 -2.01 13.99
CA THR A 214 -24.60 -3.12 13.11
C THR A 214 -24.18 -2.84 11.67
N ASP A 215 -24.26 -3.83 10.78
CA ASP A 215 -23.94 -3.65 9.36
C ASP A 215 -24.86 -2.62 8.69
N ALA A 216 -26.11 -2.50 9.15
CA ALA A 216 -27.09 -1.53 8.65
C ALA A 216 -27.02 -0.15 9.36
N ALA A 217 -26.42 -0.10 10.54
CA ALA A 217 -26.23 1.12 11.33
C ALA A 217 -24.84 1.11 12.00
N PRO A 218 -23.75 1.26 11.21
CA PRO A 218 -22.41 1.26 11.76
C PRO A 218 -22.13 2.54 12.58
N GLU A 219 -21.24 2.41 13.54
CA GLU A 219 -20.76 3.50 14.39
C GLU A 219 -19.25 3.61 14.31
N LEU A 220 -18.71 4.82 14.32
CA LEU A 220 -17.26 5.07 14.30
C LEU A 220 -16.82 5.70 15.62
N THR A 221 -15.83 5.07 16.26
CA THR A 221 -15.25 5.57 17.51
C THR A 221 -13.73 5.59 17.39
N GLU A 222 -13.10 6.71 17.72
CA GLU A 222 -11.66 6.82 17.69
C GLU A 222 -11.00 5.99 18.80
N LEU A 223 -10.01 5.22 18.42
CA LEU A 223 -9.10 4.49 19.31
C LEU A 223 -7.88 5.39 19.62
N THR A 224 -8.07 6.34 20.52
CA THR A 224 -7.10 7.42 20.82
C THR A 224 -5.72 6.90 21.23
N GLN A 225 -5.63 5.68 21.77
CA GLN A 225 -4.36 5.02 22.10
C GLN A 225 -3.47 4.74 20.87
N TYR A 226 -4.02 4.82 19.66
CA TYR A 226 -3.28 4.64 18.40
C TYR A 226 -3.04 5.96 17.67
N ARG A 227 -3.50 7.08 18.22
CA ARG A 227 -3.28 8.39 17.61
C ARG A 227 -1.80 8.76 17.66
N ALA A 228 -1.26 9.12 16.50
CA ALA A 228 0.09 9.63 16.34
C ALA A 228 0.07 10.92 15.52
N THR A 229 0.79 11.94 15.97
CA THR A 229 1.04 13.12 15.14
C THR A 229 2.00 12.75 14.03
N LEU A 230 1.64 13.09 12.79
CA LEU A 230 2.51 12.89 11.64
C LEU A 230 3.72 13.83 11.74
N PRO A 231 4.94 13.35 11.44
CA PRO A 231 6.15 14.19 11.50
C PRO A 231 6.11 15.37 10.55
N THR A 232 5.35 15.25 9.45
CA THR A 232 5.12 16.32 8.49
C THR A 232 3.65 16.35 8.05
N ALA A 233 3.22 17.48 7.49
CA ALA A 233 1.84 17.72 7.11
C ALA A 233 1.38 16.87 5.90
N TRP A 234 0.06 16.72 5.78
CA TRP A 234 -0.65 16.12 4.66
C TRP A 234 -0.34 14.64 4.45
N GLY A 235 -0.93 13.79 5.31
CA GLY A 235 -0.91 12.33 5.11
C GLY A 235 -1.63 11.96 3.81
N HIS A 236 -0.96 11.18 2.92
CA HIS A 236 -1.51 10.78 1.63
C HIS A 236 -1.91 9.31 1.56
N GLU A 237 -1.17 8.45 2.23
CA GLU A 237 -1.40 7.00 2.16
C GLU A 237 -1.19 6.35 3.53
N VAL A 238 -2.01 5.35 3.80
CA VAL A 238 -1.74 4.29 4.76
C VAL A 238 -1.90 2.98 4.03
N SER A 239 -0.88 2.15 4.01
CA SER A 239 -0.92 0.84 3.37
C SER A 239 -0.29 -0.25 4.23
N ALA A 240 -0.68 -1.50 3.95
CA ALA A 240 -0.14 -2.67 4.62
C ALA A 240 1.36 -2.80 4.38
N TYR A 241 2.10 -3.21 5.41
CA TYR A 241 3.48 -3.64 5.28
C TYR A 241 3.49 -5.15 5.06
N GLN A 242 3.70 -5.58 3.80
CA GLN A 242 3.74 -7.00 3.47
C GLN A 242 4.87 -7.71 4.23
N GLY A 243 4.52 -8.82 4.88
CA GLY A 243 5.45 -9.61 5.68
C GLY A 243 5.53 -9.22 7.16
N ASN A 244 4.93 -8.09 7.58
CA ASN A 244 4.87 -7.74 9.00
C ASN A 244 3.57 -7.00 9.38
N LYS A 245 2.63 -7.72 9.95
CA LYS A 245 1.30 -7.20 10.34
C LYS A 245 1.33 -6.13 11.44
N ASN A 246 2.46 -5.96 12.13
CA ASN A 246 2.62 -4.92 13.15
C ASN A 246 3.06 -3.57 12.57
N LEU A 247 3.35 -3.51 11.27
CA LEU A 247 3.83 -2.32 10.60
C LEU A 247 2.85 -1.80 9.55
N LEU A 248 2.87 -0.50 9.33
CA LEU A 248 2.15 0.18 8.25
C LEU A 248 3.09 1.14 7.54
N TRP A 249 2.94 1.27 6.24
CA TRP A 249 3.47 2.39 5.49
C TRP A 249 2.58 3.62 5.66
N VAL A 250 3.19 4.77 5.88
CA VAL A 250 2.50 6.06 5.98
C VAL A 250 3.26 7.08 5.16
N THR A 251 2.59 7.75 4.23
CA THR A 251 3.23 8.80 3.41
C THR A 251 2.60 10.16 3.66
N THR A 252 3.42 11.20 3.55
CA THR A 252 3.03 12.59 3.75
C THR A 252 3.67 13.49 2.67
N ASN A 253 3.37 14.79 2.68
CA ASN A 253 4.08 15.72 1.81
C ASN A 253 5.60 15.79 2.11
N GLY A 254 6.00 15.61 3.35
CA GLY A 254 7.40 15.76 3.75
C GLY A 254 8.18 14.46 3.85
N GLY A 255 7.57 13.31 3.66
CA GLY A 255 8.29 12.05 3.70
C GLY A 255 7.45 10.78 3.79
N GLU A 256 8.14 9.66 3.87
CA GLU A 256 7.58 8.33 4.08
C GLU A 256 8.02 7.77 5.43
N TYR A 257 7.12 7.06 6.05
CA TYR A 257 7.29 6.53 7.39
C TYR A 257 6.78 5.10 7.51
N VAL A 258 7.36 4.40 8.49
CA VAL A 258 6.84 3.13 8.97
C VAL A 258 6.23 3.38 10.35
N TYR A 259 4.94 3.11 10.50
CA TYR A 259 4.27 3.12 11.80
C TYR A 259 4.31 1.72 12.42
N ASN A 260 4.79 1.63 13.64
CA ASN A 260 4.79 0.40 14.42
C ASN A 260 3.57 0.41 15.37
N LYS A 261 2.63 -0.51 15.15
CA LYS A 261 1.38 -0.61 15.91
C LYS A 261 1.60 -0.99 17.39
N THR A 262 2.68 -1.72 17.69
CA THR A 262 3.02 -2.15 19.06
C THR A 262 3.60 -1.00 19.87
N THR A 263 4.62 -0.32 19.33
CA THR A 263 5.28 0.80 20.02
C THR A 263 4.56 2.13 19.79
N LYS A 264 3.64 2.20 18.81
CA LYS A 264 2.87 3.40 18.44
C LYS A 264 3.76 4.56 17.97
N THR A 265 4.85 4.22 17.30
CA THR A 265 5.86 5.18 16.84
C THR A 265 5.98 5.18 15.34
N LEU A 266 6.30 6.35 14.77
CA LEU A 266 6.67 6.54 13.39
C LEU A 266 8.19 6.62 13.28
N SER A 267 8.77 5.85 12.38
CA SER A 267 10.17 5.94 11.97
C SER A 267 10.26 6.25 10.48
N MET A 268 11.34 6.88 10.03
CA MET A 268 11.57 7.16 8.61
C MET A 268 11.65 5.85 7.82
N ALA A 269 11.06 5.85 6.62
CA ALA A 269 11.21 4.76 5.68
C ALA A 269 12.65 4.67 5.15
N PRO A 270 13.11 3.49 4.65
CA PRO A 270 14.47 3.33 4.18
C PRO A 270 14.79 4.07 2.88
N THR A 271 13.81 4.65 2.20
CA THR A 271 13.90 5.36 0.90
C THR A 271 14.50 6.77 0.95
N ASN A 272 15.16 7.14 2.06
CA ASN A 272 15.78 8.46 2.27
C ASN A 272 14.78 9.63 2.26
N ASN A 273 13.58 9.40 2.76
CA ASN A 273 12.58 10.44 3.02
C ASN A 273 12.16 11.23 1.78
N LEU A 274 11.70 10.53 0.76
CA LEU A 274 11.18 11.15 -0.45
C LEU A 274 9.91 11.96 -0.14
N THR A 275 9.83 13.16 -0.69
CA THR A 275 8.69 14.06 -0.47
C THR A 275 7.57 13.83 -1.48
N PHE A 276 6.31 14.15 -1.09
CA PHE A 276 5.12 14.11 -1.93
C PHE A 276 4.73 12.73 -2.47
N VAL A 277 5.14 11.64 -1.83
CA VAL A 277 4.74 10.30 -2.22
C VAL A 277 3.23 10.11 -2.01
N LYS A 278 2.51 9.79 -3.10
CA LYS A 278 1.04 9.66 -3.11
C LYS A 278 0.55 8.24 -2.83
N GLY A 279 1.39 7.25 -3.07
CA GLY A 279 1.12 5.85 -2.78
C GLY A 279 2.40 5.06 -2.64
N MET A 280 2.46 4.16 -1.68
CA MET A 280 3.60 3.30 -1.38
C MET A 280 3.12 1.95 -0.88
N GLY A 281 3.87 0.92 -1.21
CA GLY A 281 3.71 -0.44 -0.68
C GLY A 281 4.96 -1.25 -0.93
N ASN A 282 5.00 -2.46 -0.40
CA ASN A 282 6.08 -3.40 -0.71
C ASN A 282 5.52 -4.74 -1.21
N GLN A 283 6.26 -5.37 -2.10
CA GLN A 283 6.05 -6.74 -2.52
C GLN A 283 6.43 -7.74 -1.41
N PRO A 284 5.98 -9.00 -1.44
CA PRO A 284 6.43 -10.02 -0.49
C PRO A 284 7.96 -10.20 -0.45
N SER A 285 8.65 -9.92 -1.56
CA SER A 285 10.12 -9.88 -1.64
C SER A 285 10.77 -8.77 -0.81
N GLY A 286 9.97 -7.84 -0.30
CA GLY A 286 10.45 -6.60 0.34
C GLY A 286 10.72 -5.46 -0.64
N GLN A 287 10.63 -5.67 -1.96
CA GLN A 287 10.77 -4.61 -2.94
C GLN A 287 9.71 -3.52 -2.72
N LEU A 288 10.15 -2.28 -2.59
CA LEU A 288 9.27 -1.14 -2.43
C LEU A 288 8.81 -0.62 -3.79
N VAL A 289 7.56 -0.20 -3.85
CA VAL A 289 6.94 0.40 -5.04
C VAL A 289 6.26 1.68 -4.61
N LEU A 290 6.50 2.77 -5.32
CA LEU A 290 5.91 4.05 -4.98
C LEU A 290 5.59 4.93 -6.18
N VAL A 291 4.64 5.83 -5.96
CA VAL A 291 4.24 6.91 -6.86
C VAL A 291 4.61 8.24 -6.24
N ARG A 292 5.34 9.05 -7.00
CA ARG A 292 5.72 10.42 -6.65
C ARG A 292 5.47 11.33 -7.85
N PRO A 293 4.84 12.51 -7.70
CA PRO A 293 4.56 13.40 -8.82
C PRO A 293 5.82 13.75 -9.62
N ASP A 294 5.69 13.83 -10.93
CA ASP A 294 6.82 14.19 -11.81
C ASP A 294 7.37 15.59 -11.48
N ALA A 295 6.52 16.51 -11.06
CA ALA A 295 6.90 17.84 -10.63
C ALA A 295 7.87 17.85 -9.42
N ASN A 296 7.86 16.80 -8.61
CA ASN A 296 8.69 16.66 -7.40
C ASN A 296 9.93 15.77 -7.61
N LYS A 297 10.16 15.24 -8.82
CA LYS A 297 11.34 14.42 -9.15
C LYS A 297 12.48 15.29 -9.62
N ASN A 298 13.71 14.90 -9.26
CA ASN A 298 14.94 15.52 -9.75
C ASN A 298 15.95 14.41 -10.11
N PRO A 299 16.31 14.24 -11.39
CA PRO A 299 15.75 14.97 -12.54
C PRO A 299 14.29 14.63 -12.80
N ARG A 300 13.54 15.58 -13.36
CA ARG A 300 12.17 15.34 -13.84
C ARG A 300 12.19 14.34 -14.99
N PRO A 301 11.26 13.37 -15.08
CA PRO A 301 11.17 12.44 -16.20
C PRO A 301 11.05 13.20 -17.55
N GLN A 302 11.73 12.71 -18.59
CA GLN A 302 11.67 13.32 -19.92
C GLN A 302 10.25 13.30 -20.50
N ILE A 303 9.52 12.20 -20.25
CA ILE A 303 8.11 12.06 -20.58
C ILE A 303 7.35 12.16 -19.27
N SER A 304 6.80 13.33 -18.98
CA SER A 304 6.08 13.63 -17.75
C SER A 304 4.58 13.60 -17.98
N CYS A 305 3.79 13.37 -16.90
CA CYS A 305 2.38 13.66 -16.91
C CYS A 305 2.13 15.12 -17.28
N SER A 306 1.31 15.37 -18.29
CA SER A 306 0.98 16.71 -18.77
C SER A 306 -0.37 17.22 -18.29
N ALA A 307 -1.20 16.35 -17.66
CA ALA A 307 -2.55 16.73 -17.27
C ALA A 307 -2.61 17.49 -15.93
N ASN A 308 -1.63 17.29 -15.05
CA ASN A 308 -1.57 17.91 -13.72
C ASN A 308 -0.18 17.76 -13.08
N ASP A 309 0.04 18.48 -11.97
CA ASP A 309 1.33 18.48 -11.23
C ASP A 309 1.36 17.49 -10.05
N TRP A 310 0.28 16.76 -9.78
CA TRP A 310 0.20 15.81 -8.66
C TRP A 310 0.27 14.34 -9.09
N SER A 311 0.45 14.07 -10.39
CA SER A 311 0.57 12.73 -10.96
C SER A 311 1.94 12.52 -11.61
N THR A 312 2.19 11.29 -12.02
CA THR A 312 3.46 10.87 -12.63
C THR A 312 3.23 9.94 -13.80
N SER A 313 4.17 9.95 -14.75
CA SER A 313 4.27 8.95 -15.83
C SER A 313 5.09 7.72 -15.42
N THR A 314 5.66 7.70 -14.21
CA THR A 314 6.63 6.68 -13.79
C THR A 314 6.30 6.10 -12.42
N ILE A 315 6.55 4.79 -12.27
CA ILE A 315 6.49 4.07 -11.00
C ILE A 315 7.91 3.74 -10.58
N ASP A 316 8.27 4.08 -9.36
CA ASP A 316 9.62 3.92 -8.84
C ASP A 316 9.72 2.67 -7.96
N PHE A 317 10.83 1.92 -8.14
CA PHE A 317 11.13 0.69 -7.43
C PHE A 317 12.41 0.83 -6.61
N TYR A 318 12.37 0.30 -5.38
CA TYR A 318 13.51 0.31 -4.46
C TYR A 318 13.69 -1.07 -3.83
N THR A 319 14.89 -1.39 -3.41
CA THR A 319 15.13 -2.56 -2.55
C THR A 319 14.43 -2.39 -1.21
N ALA A 320 14.31 -3.47 -0.41
CA ALA A 320 13.84 -3.41 0.96
C ALA A 320 14.68 -2.44 1.84
N GLY A 321 15.96 -2.26 1.51
CA GLY A 321 16.87 -1.31 2.17
C GLY A 321 16.80 0.12 1.62
N GLY A 322 15.86 0.43 0.73
CA GLY A 322 15.64 1.77 0.20
C GLY A 322 16.60 2.20 -0.92
N GLN A 323 17.37 1.28 -1.50
CA GLN A 323 18.21 1.59 -2.66
C GLN A 323 17.34 1.59 -3.93
N TRP A 324 17.44 2.67 -4.72
CA TRP A 324 16.72 2.78 -5.98
C TRP A 324 17.13 1.70 -6.97
N GLN A 325 16.13 1.02 -7.57
CA GLN A 325 16.32 -0.06 -8.56
C GLN A 325 15.93 0.35 -9.98
N GLY A 326 15.29 1.51 -10.14
CA GLY A 326 14.82 2.00 -11.43
C GLY A 326 13.36 2.39 -11.40
N SER A 327 12.90 2.92 -12.52
CA SER A 327 11.50 3.31 -12.75
C SER A 327 10.92 2.56 -13.94
N ARG A 328 9.61 2.33 -13.91
CA ARG A 328 8.84 1.93 -15.09
C ARG A 328 8.13 3.15 -15.62
N VAL A 329 8.36 3.47 -16.88
CA VAL A 329 7.78 4.63 -17.57
C VAL A 329 6.64 4.17 -18.45
N VAL A 330 5.52 4.90 -18.42
CA VAL A 330 4.41 4.70 -19.36
C VAL A 330 4.15 6.01 -20.10
N ASN A 331 4.35 5.99 -21.40
CA ASN A 331 4.20 7.17 -22.24
C ASN A 331 2.77 7.70 -22.19
N GLY A 332 2.62 8.97 -21.84
CA GLY A 332 1.32 9.64 -21.77
C GLY A 332 0.48 9.30 -20.55
N ALA A 333 0.98 8.51 -19.59
CA ALA A 333 0.25 8.22 -18.37
C ALA A 333 0.32 9.37 -17.35
N CYS A 334 -0.73 9.42 -16.50
CA CYS A 334 -0.81 10.30 -15.33
C CYS A 334 -1.29 9.47 -14.14
N PHE A 335 -0.36 8.73 -13.54
CA PHE A 335 -0.64 7.88 -12.39
C PHE A 335 -0.69 8.71 -11.10
N TYR A 336 -1.74 8.51 -10.31
CA TYR A 336 -1.90 9.18 -9.03
C TYR A 336 -1.56 8.26 -7.85
N LYS A 337 -2.03 7.00 -7.88
CA LYS A 337 -1.70 5.99 -6.86
C LYS A 337 -1.28 4.67 -7.47
N VAL A 338 -0.45 3.94 -6.73
CA VAL A 338 -0.09 2.54 -6.97
C VAL A 338 -0.55 1.69 -5.79
N LYS A 339 -1.09 0.51 -6.08
CA LYS A 339 -1.47 -0.49 -5.09
C LYS A 339 -0.93 -1.86 -5.45
N ILE A 340 -0.40 -2.55 -4.47
CA ILE A 340 -0.10 -3.98 -4.58
C ILE A 340 -1.45 -4.72 -4.60
N LEU A 341 -1.69 -5.50 -5.66
CA LEU A 341 -2.93 -6.26 -5.80
C LEU A 341 -2.90 -7.54 -4.96
N ASP A 342 -2.78 -7.40 -3.66
CA ASP A 342 -3.03 -8.47 -2.70
C ASP A 342 -4.50 -8.39 -2.23
N ALA A 343 -5.24 -9.48 -2.41
CA ALA A 343 -6.64 -9.55 -2.02
C ALA A 343 -6.85 -9.77 -0.52
N ASN A 344 -5.80 -10.03 0.24
CA ASN A 344 -5.83 -10.10 1.69
C ASN A 344 -5.74 -8.69 2.29
N TYR A 345 -6.26 -8.53 3.49
CA TYR A 345 -6.22 -7.23 4.17
C TYR A 345 -4.80 -6.88 4.69
N GLN A 346 -4.09 -7.83 5.23
CA GLN A 346 -2.68 -7.71 5.67
C GLN A 346 -2.05 -9.10 5.84
#